data_bfbc2a40f782b8c2dea8a5c9b6693369
#
_entry.id   bfbc2a40f782b8c2dea8a5c9b6693369
#
_cell.length_a   1.000
_cell.length_b   1.000
_cell.length_c   1.000
_cell.angle_alpha   90.00
_cell.angle_beta   90.00
_cell.angle_gamma   90.00
#
_symmetry.space_group_name_H-M   'P 1'
#
loop_
_entity.id
_entity.type
_entity.pdbx_description
1 polymer ?
#
loop_
_entity_poly.entity_id
_entity_poly.type
_entity_poly.pdbx_seq_one_letter_code
_entity_poly.pdbx_strand_id
1 'polypeptide(L)' 'MSAKFGWWRGVPGKLRVDGRRLDGQAPPLTAHIPDGYGDSGFQSSGITFPTKGCSRVTGRVGDASLSFVTLVLAV' A
#
# COMPACT_ATOMS: atom_id res chain seq x y z
N MET A 1 11.37 -6.49 -3.20
CA MET A 1 10.36 -7.48 -2.75
C MET A 1 8.97 -6.96 -3.05
N SER A 2 8.12 -7.80 -3.58
CA SER A 2 6.74 -7.42 -3.91
C SER A 2 5.75 -8.25 -3.12
N ALA A 3 4.66 -7.61 -2.70
CA ALA A 3 3.59 -8.26 -1.96
C ALA A 3 2.24 -7.74 -2.44
N LYS A 4 1.19 -8.55 -2.26
CA LYS A 4 -0.17 -8.15 -2.59
C LYS A 4 -0.94 -7.89 -1.31
N PHE A 5 -1.68 -6.78 -1.30
CA PHE A 5 -2.54 -6.40 -0.18
C PHE A 5 -3.94 -6.13 -0.70
N GLY A 6 -4.93 -6.65 0.04
CA GLY A 6 -6.33 -6.36 -0.22
C GLY A 6 -6.81 -5.24 0.71
N TRP A 7 -7.62 -4.36 0.17
CA TRP A 7 -8.19 -3.22 0.89
C TRP A 7 -9.70 -3.24 0.75
N TRP A 8 -10.38 -2.84 1.81
CA TRP A 8 -11.82 -2.63 1.75
C TRP A 8 -12.11 -1.14 1.74
N ARG A 9 -12.77 -0.68 0.69
CA ARG A 9 -13.13 0.73 0.56
C ARG A 9 -14.55 0.93 1.07
N GLY A 10 -14.67 1.55 2.25
CA GLY A 10 -15.97 1.90 2.83
C GLY A 10 -16.55 3.17 2.24
N VAL A 11 -15.77 3.92 1.47
CA VAL A 11 -16.22 5.11 0.71
C VAL A 11 -15.84 4.94 -0.75
N PRO A 12 -16.61 5.51 -1.70
CA PRO A 12 -16.26 5.36 -3.11
C PRO A 12 -15.02 6.19 -3.49
N GLY A 13 -14.28 5.72 -4.47
CA GLY A 13 -13.13 6.40 -5.02
C GLY A 13 -11.98 5.46 -5.36
N LYS A 14 -10.96 6.02 -6.00
CA LYS A 14 -9.76 5.28 -6.33
C LYS A 14 -8.87 5.14 -5.11
N LEU A 15 -8.38 3.92 -4.90
CA LEU A 15 -7.38 3.65 -3.89
C LEU A 15 -6.03 4.21 -4.35
N ARG A 16 -5.36 4.93 -3.45
CA ARG A 16 -3.96 5.32 -3.60
C ARG A 16 -3.17 4.71 -2.45
N VAL A 17 -2.00 4.19 -2.77
CA VAL A 17 -1.14 3.56 -1.77
C VAL A 17 0.23 4.19 -1.86
N ASP A 18 0.74 4.64 -0.73
CA ASP A 18 2.12 5.10 -0.61
C ASP A 18 2.73 4.56 0.67
N GLY A 19 4.01 4.79 0.83
CA GLY A 19 4.68 4.38 2.06
C GLY A 19 6.17 4.54 1.97
N ARG A 20 6.82 4.35 3.13
CA ARG A 20 8.25 4.53 3.26
C ARG A 20 8.80 3.64 4.36
N ARG A 21 10.10 3.37 4.29
CA ARG A 21 10.84 2.71 5.35
C ARG A 21 10.97 3.63 6.56
N LEU A 22 10.79 3.05 7.76
CA LEU A 22 10.83 3.80 9.02
C LEU A 22 12.17 3.69 9.74
N ASP A 23 12.88 2.59 9.55
CA ASP A 23 14.10 2.27 10.30
C ASP A 23 15.39 2.50 9.49
N GLY A 24 15.34 3.35 8.50
CA GLY A 24 16.49 3.69 7.68
C GLY A 24 16.08 4.53 6.50
N GLN A 25 17.06 4.88 5.66
CA GLN A 25 16.82 5.64 4.44
C GLN A 25 16.69 4.69 3.26
N ALA A 26 15.65 4.90 2.47
CA ALA A 26 15.40 4.16 1.25
C ALA A 26 14.48 4.97 0.35
N PRO A 27 14.47 4.72 -0.96
CA PRO A 27 13.45 5.30 -1.82
C PRO A 27 12.06 4.91 -1.35
N PRO A 28 11.01 5.70 -1.65
CA PRO A 28 9.64 5.30 -1.34
C PRO A 28 9.28 3.99 -2.03
N LEU A 29 8.36 3.25 -1.44
CA LEU A 29 7.82 2.07 -2.09
C LEU A 29 7.04 2.46 -3.35
N THR A 30 6.87 1.51 -4.26
CA THR A 30 6.01 1.68 -5.43
C THR A 30 4.78 0.79 -5.28
N ALA A 31 3.64 1.28 -5.74
CA ALA A 31 2.39 0.56 -5.67
C ALA A 31 1.74 0.47 -7.04
N HIS A 32 1.19 -0.69 -7.35
CA HIS A 32 0.39 -0.91 -8.55
C HIS A 32 -1.04 -1.23 -8.11
N ILE A 33 -1.97 -0.42 -8.61
CA ILE A 33 -3.39 -0.56 -8.30
C ILE A 33 -4.10 -1.02 -9.58
N PRO A 34 -4.40 -2.31 -9.73
CA PRO A 34 -5.04 -2.78 -10.96
C PRO A 34 -6.47 -2.27 -11.10
N ASP A 35 -6.88 -2.06 -12.33
CA ASP A 35 -8.25 -1.65 -12.67
C ASP A 35 -9.20 -2.85 -12.57
N GLY A 36 -10.51 -2.57 -12.66
CA GLY A 36 -11.53 -3.60 -12.73
C GLY A 36 -12.23 -3.90 -11.42
N TYR A 37 -11.88 -3.19 -10.34
CA TYR A 37 -12.49 -3.40 -9.02
C TYR A 37 -13.61 -2.42 -8.70
N GLY A 38 -14.00 -1.56 -9.67
CA GLY A 38 -15.01 -0.55 -9.41
C GLY A 38 -14.49 0.58 -8.53
N ASP A 39 -15.39 1.33 -7.92
CA ASP A 39 -15.06 2.49 -7.11
C ASP A 39 -15.33 2.31 -5.62
N SER A 40 -15.77 1.13 -5.19
CA SER A 40 -16.04 0.82 -3.79
C SER A 40 -15.82 -0.67 -3.53
N GLY A 41 -15.79 -1.06 -2.28
CA GLY A 41 -15.58 -2.44 -1.87
C GLY A 41 -14.13 -2.87 -2.01
N PHE A 42 -13.92 -4.14 -2.28
CA PHE A 42 -12.58 -4.73 -2.32
C PHE A 42 -11.73 -4.16 -3.46
N GLN A 43 -10.48 -3.84 -3.13
CA GLN A 43 -9.46 -3.42 -4.09
C GLN A 43 -8.15 -4.13 -3.75
N SER A 44 -7.55 -4.81 -4.71
CA SER A 44 -6.22 -5.35 -4.51
C SER A 44 -5.15 -4.32 -4.87
N SER A 45 -3.95 -4.51 -4.34
CA SER A 45 -2.79 -3.70 -4.69
C SER A 45 -1.53 -4.56 -4.68
N GLY A 46 -0.61 -4.26 -5.59
CA GLY A 46 0.73 -4.81 -5.56
C GLY A 46 1.70 -3.77 -5.05
N ILE A 47 2.47 -4.09 -4.02
CA ILE A 47 3.42 -3.15 -3.41
C ILE A 47 4.81 -3.72 -3.57
N THR A 48 5.72 -2.90 -4.10
CA THR A 48 7.14 -3.25 -4.21
C THR A 48 7.93 -2.45 -3.21
N PHE A 49 8.57 -3.16 -2.28
CA PHE A 49 9.42 -2.56 -1.26
C PHE A 49 10.85 -2.52 -1.77
N PRO A 50 11.50 -1.36 -1.77
CA PRO A 50 12.88 -1.25 -2.28
C PRO A 50 13.90 -1.93 -1.40
N THR A 51 13.63 -2.05 -0.09
CA THR A 51 14.55 -2.68 0.86
C THR A 51 13.79 -3.46 1.92
N LYS A 52 14.51 -4.33 2.63
CA LYS A 52 13.98 -4.95 3.85
C LYS A 52 13.94 -3.93 4.99
N GLY A 53 13.15 -4.20 6.01
CA GLY A 53 13.01 -3.37 7.20
C GLY A 53 11.56 -3.02 7.50
N CYS A 54 11.35 -2.14 8.48
CA CYS A 54 10.01 -1.68 8.82
C CYS A 54 9.56 -0.59 7.87
N SER A 55 8.38 -0.75 7.29
CA SER A 55 7.80 0.22 6.38
C SER A 55 6.39 0.57 6.82
N ARG A 56 6.05 1.85 6.70
CA ARG A 56 4.67 2.30 6.86
C ARG A 56 4.00 2.32 5.50
N VAL A 57 2.84 1.71 5.42
CA VAL A 57 2.02 1.69 4.21
C VAL A 57 0.74 2.43 4.52
N THR A 58 0.37 3.37 3.66
CA THR A 58 -0.84 4.17 3.81
C THR A 58 -1.70 4.02 2.56
N GLY A 59 -2.94 3.59 2.75
CA GLY A 59 -3.94 3.59 1.71
C GLY A 59 -4.90 4.75 1.90
N ARG A 60 -5.25 5.43 0.81
CA ARG A 60 -6.17 6.56 0.82
C ARG A 60 -7.24 6.39 -0.24
N VAL A 61 -8.48 6.72 0.16
CA VAL A 61 -9.63 6.79 -0.75
C VAL A 61 -10.41 8.05 -0.37
N GLY A 62 -10.41 9.06 -1.25
CA GLY A 62 -11.00 10.35 -0.91
C GLY A 62 -10.36 10.92 0.35
N ASP A 63 -11.17 11.25 1.37
CA ASP A 63 -10.69 11.77 2.65
C ASP A 63 -10.39 10.67 3.66
N ALA A 64 -10.66 9.41 3.34
CA ALA A 64 -10.39 8.30 4.23
C ALA A 64 -8.98 7.79 4.04
N SER A 65 -8.32 7.43 5.14
CA SER A 65 -6.99 6.83 5.07
C SER A 65 -6.82 5.78 6.15
N LEU A 66 -5.96 4.81 5.86
CA LEU A 66 -5.57 3.76 6.78
C LEU A 66 -4.07 3.51 6.62
N SER A 67 -3.37 3.51 7.73
CA SER A 67 -1.94 3.22 7.73
C SER A 67 -1.64 2.01 8.59
N PHE A 68 -0.64 1.25 8.19
CA PHE A 68 -0.11 0.17 9.01
C PHE A 68 1.40 0.07 8.82
N VAL A 69 2.05 -0.58 9.77
CA VAL A 69 3.49 -0.84 9.72
C VAL A 69 3.69 -2.32 9.44
N THR A 70 4.55 -2.62 8.49
CA THR A 70 4.89 -4.00 8.15
C THR A 70 6.40 -4.19 8.18
N LEU A 71 6.80 -5.38 8.61
CA LEU A 71 8.21 -5.79 8.55
C LEU A 71 8.43 -6.53 7.23
N VAL A 72 9.34 -6.00 6.42
CA VAL A 72 9.73 -6.59 5.16
C VAL A 72 11.03 -7.36 5.38
N LEU A 73 10.98 -8.66 5.18
CA LEU A 73 12.14 -9.53 5.35
C LEU A 73 12.75 -9.83 3.99
N ALA A 74 14.07 -9.97 3.98
CA ALA A 74 14.78 -10.43 2.80
C ALA A 74 14.44 -11.91 2.55
N VAL A 75 14.26 -12.25 1.29
CA VAL A 75 13.94 -13.61 0.87
C VAL A 75 15.16 -14.23 0.19
#